data_38ef58c92c20b32ce74b4c246f334412
#
_entry.id   38ef58c92c20b32ce74b4c246f334412
#
_cell.length_a   1.000
_cell.length_b   1.000
_cell.length_c   1.000
_cell.angle_alpha   90.00
_cell.angle_beta   90.00
_cell.angle_gamma   90.00
#
_symmetry.space_group_name_H-M   'P 1'
#
loop_
_entity.id
_entity.type
_entity.pdbx_description
1 polymer ?
#
loop_
_entity_poly.entity_id
_entity_poly.type
_entity_poly.pdbx_seq_one_letter_code
_entity_poly.pdbx_strand_id
1 'polypeptide(L)'
;MSTSSNLDRICVAALALAVLIAALAFCAPALGYEAASGGVVLGYEERLFDTSVVHTIDIVMDDWEGFIAGCEDEEYVLCDLVIDGEEQPGAGIRAKGNTSLSSVAAYGNDRYSFKIEFDHYDSSLSYYGLDKLNLNNIIQDNTYMKDFLSYQLMAAAGAAAPLCSYVWITVNGEDWGLYLAVEGVEESFLLRNYGTDYGELYKPDSMEMGGGRGNGGGFDMDQFQERFENDEFSLPEGTDVPGEGEFSPPEGEEMPAEGGFDRGEGGFGGRGGMGGGMMGGSSDVLLVYTDDDYDSYANIFDNAKTDVSNADKDRLIDALQALGEGGDVSDCVDIESVISYFVAHNFVCNFDSYTGSMIHNYYLCEDGGLLSMLPWDYNLASAASWAARTPRHR
;
A
#
# COMPACT_ATOMS: atom_id res chain seq x y z
N MET A 1 -49.91 23.22 13.94
CA MET A 1 -48.80 24.20 14.06
C MET A 1 -48.93 24.84 15.43
N SER A 2 -47.87 24.74 16.27
CA SER A 2 -47.87 25.35 17.60
C SER A 2 -47.71 26.86 17.47
N THR A 3 -48.62 27.64 18.00
CA THR A 3 -48.62 29.12 17.98
C THR A 3 -48.00 29.73 19.24
N SER A 4 -47.02 29.05 19.83
CA SER A 4 -46.37 29.52 21.05
C SER A 4 -45.22 30.49 20.70
N SER A 5 -45.32 31.75 21.14
CA SER A 5 -44.27 32.76 21.00
C SER A 5 -42.94 32.37 21.70
N ASN A 6 -42.99 31.38 22.57
CA ASN A 6 -41.79 30.84 23.22
C ASN A 6 -41.06 29.86 22.29
N LEU A 7 -41.79 29.13 21.43
CA LEU A 7 -41.15 28.24 20.44
C LEU A 7 -40.37 29.07 19.43
N ASP A 8 -40.92 30.16 18.93
CA ASP A 8 -40.23 31.06 17.98
C ASP A 8 -38.97 31.65 18.60
N ARG A 9 -39.04 32.05 19.88
CA ARG A 9 -37.86 32.58 20.62
C ARG A 9 -36.79 31.50 20.80
N ILE A 10 -37.17 30.26 21.08
CA ILE A 10 -36.22 29.13 21.20
C ILE A 10 -35.59 28.82 19.85
N CYS A 11 -36.36 28.81 18.77
CA CYS A 11 -35.82 28.59 17.43
C CYS A 11 -34.87 29.71 17.01
N VAL A 12 -35.19 30.97 17.27
CA VAL A 12 -34.31 32.10 16.98
C VAL A 12 -33.02 32.03 17.82
N ALA A 13 -33.09 31.68 19.09
CA ALA A 13 -31.96 31.53 19.96
C ALA A 13 -31.04 30.35 19.49
N ALA A 14 -31.63 29.22 19.11
CA ALA A 14 -30.92 28.07 18.59
C ALA A 14 -30.20 28.39 17.25
N LEU A 15 -30.89 29.09 16.35
CA LEU A 15 -30.33 29.54 15.09
C LEU A 15 -29.16 30.51 15.32
N ALA A 16 -29.35 31.50 16.24
CA ALA A 16 -28.30 32.45 16.59
C ALA A 16 -27.08 31.76 17.20
N LEU A 17 -27.30 30.74 18.05
CA LEU A 17 -26.24 29.93 18.63
C LEU A 17 -25.49 29.12 17.55
N ALA A 18 -26.23 28.47 16.65
CA ALA A 18 -25.63 27.73 15.53
C ALA A 18 -24.79 28.62 14.62
N VAL A 19 -25.29 29.81 14.27
CA VAL A 19 -24.52 30.81 13.50
C VAL A 19 -23.28 31.27 14.25
N LEU A 20 -23.38 31.47 15.58
CA LEU A 20 -22.23 31.84 16.40
C LEU A 20 -21.17 30.74 16.45
N ILE A 21 -21.60 29.48 16.61
CA ILE A 21 -20.68 28.31 16.61
C ILE A 21 -20.00 28.18 15.24
N ALA A 22 -20.75 28.31 14.14
CA ALA A 22 -20.20 28.26 12.78
C ALA A 22 -19.19 29.41 12.54
N ALA A 23 -19.50 30.63 13.01
CA ALA A 23 -18.59 31.77 12.90
C ALA A 23 -17.31 31.59 13.74
N LEU A 24 -17.43 31.01 14.94
CA LEU A 24 -16.27 30.70 15.79
C LEU A 24 -15.40 29.59 15.16
N ALA A 25 -16.03 28.55 14.60
CA ALA A 25 -15.31 27.50 13.88
C ALA A 25 -14.57 28.05 12.63
N PHE A 26 -15.22 28.92 11.88
CA PHE A 26 -14.62 29.57 10.71
C PHE A 26 -13.44 30.51 11.06
N CYS A 27 -13.53 31.16 12.22
CA CYS A 27 -12.48 32.06 12.70
C CYS A 27 -11.41 31.34 13.54
N ALA A 28 -11.57 30.06 13.87
CA ALA A 28 -10.65 29.30 14.72
C ALA A 28 -9.20 29.32 14.22
N PRO A 29 -8.91 29.12 12.92
CA PRO A 29 -7.53 29.21 12.41
C PRO A 29 -6.90 30.59 12.60
N ALA A 30 -7.67 31.65 12.40
CA ALA A 30 -7.21 33.03 12.62
C ALA A 30 -6.93 33.36 14.08
N LEU A 31 -7.48 32.57 15.01
CA LEU A 31 -7.26 32.67 16.46
C LEU A 31 -6.16 31.72 16.96
N GLY A 32 -5.48 31.01 16.03
CA GLY A 32 -4.41 30.06 16.35
C GLY A 32 -4.92 28.71 16.87
N TYR A 33 -6.20 28.43 16.71
CA TYR A 33 -6.75 27.08 16.89
C TYR A 33 -6.67 26.37 15.56
N GLU A 34 -5.63 25.60 15.35
CA GLU A 34 -5.62 24.60 14.28
C GLU A 34 -6.62 23.52 14.69
N ALA A 35 -7.50 23.15 13.76
CA ALA A 35 -8.26 21.91 13.93
C ALA A 35 -7.20 20.82 14.11
N ALA A 36 -7.23 20.12 15.21
CA ALA A 36 -6.42 18.92 15.33
C ALA A 36 -6.90 18.02 14.20
N SER A 37 -6.11 17.90 13.15
CA SER A 37 -6.21 16.83 12.16
C SER A 37 -5.77 15.54 12.87
N GLY A 38 -6.52 15.16 13.89
CA GLY A 38 -6.24 14.03 14.72
C GLY A 38 -7.13 12.88 14.28
N GLY A 39 -6.52 11.78 13.87
CA GLY A 39 -7.22 10.54 13.67
C GLY A 39 -8.08 10.16 14.87
N VAL A 40 -9.02 9.28 14.66
CA VAL A 40 -9.89 8.76 15.72
C VAL A 40 -9.19 7.58 16.39
N VAL A 41 -9.13 7.57 17.72
CA VAL A 41 -8.69 6.39 18.48
C VAL A 41 -9.84 5.39 18.47
N LEU A 42 -9.64 4.25 17.83
CA LEU A 42 -10.69 3.25 17.62
C LEU A 42 -10.68 2.16 18.71
N GLY A 43 -9.55 1.74 19.17
CA GLY A 43 -9.42 0.78 20.28
C GLY A 43 -8.71 -0.52 19.92
N TYR A 44 -8.61 -0.87 18.64
CA TYR A 44 -7.82 -2.02 18.21
C TYR A 44 -6.31 -1.77 18.30
N GLU A 45 -5.89 -0.50 18.27
CA GLU A 45 -4.48 -0.08 18.26
C GLU A 45 -3.74 -0.61 19.50
N GLU A 46 -4.34 -0.43 20.68
CA GLU A 46 -3.73 -0.88 21.94
C GLU A 46 -3.99 -2.36 22.24
N ARG A 47 -4.92 -3.00 21.52
CA ARG A 47 -5.31 -4.40 21.76
C ARG A 47 -4.50 -5.38 20.93
N LEU A 48 -4.51 -5.23 19.61
CA LEU A 48 -3.84 -6.16 18.69
C LEU A 48 -2.47 -5.67 18.23
N PHE A 49 -2.21 -4.35 18.33
CA PHE A 49 -0.96 -3.78 17.82
C PHE A 49 -0.01 -3.28 18.93
N ASP A 50 -0.15 -3.77 20.17
CA ASP A 50 0.87 -3.61 21.20
C ASP A 50 2.11 -4.44 20.83
N THR A 51 3.17 -3.77 20.38
CA THR A 51 4.40 -4.43 19.91
C THR A 51 5.28 -4.97 21.04
N SER A 52 4.90 -4.79 22.30
CA SER A 52 5.64 -5.29 23.46
C SER A 52 5.39 -6.78 23.75
N VAL A 53 4.36 -7.36 23.12
CA VAL A 53 3.96 -8.77 23.29
C VAL A 53 3.80 -9.46 21.94
N VAL A 54 3.80 -10.77 21.92
CA VAL A 54 3.33 -11.58 20.79
C VAL A 54 1.88 -11.93 21.09
N HIS A 55 0.95 -11.42 20.27
CA HIS A 55 -0.47 -11.70 20.40
C HIS A 55 -0.82 -13.13 19.99
N THR A 56 -2.03 -13.57 20.27
CA THR A 56 -2.53 -14.88 19.87
C THR A 56 -3.81 -14.73 19.03
N ILE A 57 -3.91 -15.51 17.96
CA ILE A 57 -5.14 -15.62 17.16
C ILE A 57 -5.43 -17.10 16.94
N ASP A 58 -6.55 -17.59 17.48
CA ASP A 58 -7.07 -18.91 17.12
C ASP A 58 -8.09 -18.76 16.00
N ILE A 59 -7.87 -19.43 14.88
CA ILE A 59 -8.82 -19.50 13.75
C ILE A 59 -9.69 -20.73 13.98
N VAL A 60 -10.97 -20.52 14.20
CA VAL A 60 -11.94 -21.60 14.46
C VAL A 60 -12.76 -21.84 13.21
N MET A 61 -12.63 -23.03 12.64
CA MET A 61 -13.26 -23.40 11.37
C MET A 61 -13.49 -24.91 11.30
N ASP A 62 -14.64 -25.34 10.77
CA ASP A 62 -14.99 -26.77 10.70
C ASP A 62 -14.15 -27.54 9.68
N ASP A 63 -13.84 -26.95 8.53
CA ASP A 63 -13.11 -27.58 7.41
C ASP A 63 -11.85 -26.79 7.03
N TRP A 64 -10.87 -26.82 7.92
CA TRP A 64 -9.58 -26.18 7.68
C TRP A 64 -8.80 -26.82 6.52
N GLU A 65 -8.85 -28.15 6.40
CA GLU A 65 -8.15 -28.86 5.34
C GLU A 65 -8.72 -28.51 3.95
N GLY A 66 -10.06 -28.42 3.85
CA GLY A 66 -10.74 -27.97 2.62
C GLY A 66 -10.42 -26.51 2.28
N PHE A 67 -10.37 -25.62 3.29
CA PHE A 67 -9.97 -24.23 3.10
C PHE A 67 -8.54 -24.13 2.56
N ILE A 68 -7.58 -24.83 3.16
CA ILE A 68 -6.18 -24.83 2.70
C ILE A 68 -6.05 -25.35 1.27
N ALA A 69 -6.80 -26.42 0.93
CA ALA A 69 -6.80 -26.97 -0.42
C ALA A 69 -7.37 -26.02 -1.49
N GLY A 70 -8.22 -25.06 -1.09
CA GLY A 70 -8.82 -24.03 -1.95
C GLY A 70 -8.12 -22.67 -1.88
N CYS A 71 -7.01 -22.53 -1.17
CA CYS A 71 -6.36 -21.22 -0.94
C CYS A 71 -5.94 -20.50 -2.23
N GLU A 72 -5.63 -21.23 -3.30
CA GLU A 72 -5.24 -20.63 -4.59
C GLU A 72 -6.41 -19.93 -5.30
N ASP A 73 -7.65 -20.23 -4.94
CA ASP A 73 -8.85 -19.58 -5.51
C ASP A 73 -9.13 -18.21 -4.86
N GLU A 74 -8.46 -17.88 -3.74
CA GLU A 74 -8.61 -16.63 -2.97
C GLU A 74 -10.07 -16.30 -2.57
N GLU A 75 -10.91 -17.29 -2.39
CA GLU A 75 -12.32 -17.12 -2.00
C GLU A 75 -12.45 -16.97 -0.48
N TYR A 76 -13.36 -16.09 -0.05
CA TYR A 76 -13.66 -15.92 1.37
C TYR A 76 -14.47 -17.08 1.93
N VAL A 77 -14.05 -17.56 3.09
CA VAL A 77 -14.74 -18.59 3.88
C VAL A 77 -15.04 -18.02 5.26
N LEU A 78 -16.20 -18.37 5.80
CA LEU A 78 -16.61 -17.96 7.14
C LEU A 78 -15.74 -18.67 8.20
N CYS A 79 -15.26 -17.89 9.18
CA CYS A 79 -14.60 -18.41 10.36
C CYS A 79 -14.96 -17.60 11.60
N ASP A 80 -14.71 -18.16 12.76
CA ASP A 80 -14.66 -17.44 14.01
C ASP A 80 -13.19 -17.25 14.43
N LEU A 81 -12.91 -16.16 15.15
CA LEU A 81 -11.57 -15.89 15.67
C LEU A 81 -11.62 -15.77 17.19
N VAL A 82 -10.53 -16.17 17.84
CA VAL A 82 -10.29 -15.84 19.25
C VAL A 82 -8.98 -15.07 19.32
N ILE A 83 -9.08 -13.75 19.56
CA ILE A 83 -7.94 -12.85 19.60
C ILE A 83 -7.61 -12.55 21.05
N ASP A 84 -6.43 -12.97 21.53
CA ASP A 84 -5.98 -12.85 22.94
C ASP A 84 -7.01 -13.35 23.96
N GLY A 85 -7.74 -14.40 23.58
CA GLY A 85 -8.77 -15.02 24.42
C GLY A 85 -10.15 -14.37 24.31
N GLU A 86 -10.34 -13.39 23.44
CA GLU A 86 -11.61 -12.73 23.17
C GLU A 86 -12.24 -13.27 21.88
N GLU A 87 -13.48 -13.77 21.98
CA GLU A 87 -14.21 -14.33 20.84
C GLU A 87 -14.66 -13.23 19.86
N GLN A 88 -14.36 -13.42 18.59
CA GLN A 88 -14.77 -12.56 17.48
C GLN A 88 -15.40 -13.43 16.37
N PRO A 89 -16.71 -13.69 16.45
CA PRO A 89 -17.38 -14.57 15.50
C PRO A 89 -17.72 -13.87 14.19
N GLY A 90 -17.82 -14.67 13.13
CA GLY A 90 -18.43 -14.26 11.87
C GLY A 90 -17.51 -13.53 10.90
N ALA A 91 -16.21 -13.66 11.03
CA ALA A 91 -15.25 -13.06 10.12
C ALA A 91 -15.14 -13.85 8.79
N GLY A 92 -14.80 -13.15 7.72
CA GLY A 92 -14.36 -13.75 6.47
C GLY A 92 -12.85 -13.94 6.46
N ILE A 93 -12.39 -15.13 6.08
CA ILE A 93 -10.96 -15.41 5.85
C ILE A 93 -10.73 -15.88 4.42
N ARG A 94 -9.67 -15.41 3.79
CA ARG A 94 -9.14 -15.96 2.54
C ARG A 94 -7.62 -15.96 2.53
N ALA A 95 -7.04 -16.77 1.67
CA ALA A 95 -5.61 -16.60 1.36
C ALA A 95 -5.37 -15.28 0.61
N LYS A 96 -4.16 -14.78 0.69
CA LYS A 96 -3.73 -13.56 0.00
C LYS A 96 -2.29 -13.67 -0.48
N GLY A 97 -1.99 -12.88 -1.48
CA GLY A 97 -0.66 -12.74 -2.06
C GLY A 97 -0.66 -13.17 -3.51
N ASN A 98 0.26 -12.64 -4.28
CA ASN A 98 0.48 -13.03 -5.68
C ASN A 98 1.64 -14.05 -5.74
N THR A 99 2.88 -13.53 -5.74
CA THR A 99 4.09 -14.37 -5.76
C THR A 99 4.23 -15.23 -4.49
N SER A 100 3.85 -14.71 -3.32
CA SER A 100 3.91 -15.47 -2.07
C SER A 100 2.91 -16.63 -2.05
N LEU A 101 1.71 -16.46 -2.63
CA LEU A 101 0.69 -17.50 -2.72
C LEU A 101 1.22 -18.69 -3.54
N SER A 102 1.65 -18.42 -4.78
CA SER A 102 2.21 -19.44 -5.68
C SER A 102 3.50 -20.07 -5.13
N SER A 103 4.33 -19.31 -4.41
CA SER A 103 5.54 -19.84 -3.77
C SER A 103 5.24 -20.83 -2.66
N VAL A 104 4.22 -20.59 -1.83
CA VAL A 104 3.81 -21.54 -0.78
C VAL A 104 3.40 -22.86 -1.39
N ALA A 105 2.54 -22.84 -2.42
CA ALA A 105 2.13 -24.04 -3.15
C ALA A 105 3.33 -24.76 -3.78
N ALA A 106 4.24 -24.03 -4.43
CA ALA A 106 5.46 -24.58 -5.06
C ALA A 106 6.42 -25.22 -4.05
N TYR A 107 6.54 -24.67 -2.84
CA TYR A 107 7.35 -25.26 -1.77
C TYR A 107 6.70 -26.46 -1.09
N GLY A 108 5.45 -26.75 -1.40
CA GLY A 108 4.70 -27.88 -0.82
C GLY A 108 4.46 -27.70 0.66
N ASN A 109 4.19 -26.48 1.12
CA ASN A 109 3.76 -26.18 2.46
C ASN A 109 2.42 -25.42 2.44
N ASP A 110 1.76 -25.35 3.59
CA ASP A 110 0.40 -24.81 3.73
C ASP A 110 0.36 -23.46 4.45
N ARG A 111 1.52 -22.84 4.67
CA ARG A 111 1.63 -21.58 5.41
C ARG A 111 1.34 -20.37 4.53
N TYR A 112 0.11 -20.28 4.04
CA TYR A 112 -0.35 -19.13 3.28
C TYR A 112 -0.43 -17.87 4.14
N SER A 113 -0.32 -16.70 3.52
CA SER A 113 -0.76 -15.45 4.12
C SER A 113 -2.27 -15.35 4.01
N PHE A 114 -2.91 -14.76 5.03
CA PHE A 114 -4.37 -14.64 5.05
C PHE A 114 -4.80 -13.18 5.11
N LYS A 115 -5.98 -12.90 4.57
CA LYS A 115 -6.72 -11.66 4.79
C LYS A 115 -7.97 -12.00 5.59
N ILE A 116 -8.18 -11.26 6.66
CA ILE A 116 -9.38 -11.30 7.50
C ILE A 116 -10.20 -10.06 7.17
N GLU A 117 -11.50 -10.23 6.93
CA GLU A 117 -12.48 -9.14 6.87
C GLU A 117 -13.51 -9.39 7.97
N PHE A 118 -13.55 -8.51 8.96
CA PHE A 118 -14.48 -8.66 10.09
C PHE A 118 -15.91 -8.37 9.68
N ASP A 119 -16.10 -7.47 8.73
CA ASP A 119 -17.39 -7.00 8.21
C ASP A 119 -17.88 -7.73 6.93
N HIS A 120 -17.14 -8.76 6.47
CA HIS A 120 -17.41 -9.44 5.19
C HIS A 120 -18.84 -9.99 5.06
N TYR A 121 -19.35 -10.63 6.10
CA TYR A 121 -20.68 -11.23 6.13
C TYR A 121 -21.71 -10.38 6.86
N ASP A 122 -21.28 -9.48 7.72
CA ASP A 122 -22.12 -8.55 8.47
C ASP A 122 -21.39 -7.22 8.64
N SER A 123 -21.81 -6.21 7.89
CA SER A 123 -21.19 -4.88 7.87
C SER A 123 -21.24 -4.13 9.22
N SER A 124 -21.90 -4.67 10.23
CA SER A 124 -21.92 -4.11 11.59
C SER A 124 -20.78 -4.65 12.47
N LEU A 125 -20.04 -5.65 12.01
CA LEU A 125 -18.96 -6.27 12.76
C LEU A 125 -17.63 -5.54 12.51
N SER A 126 -16.82 -5.48 13.55
CA SER A 126 -15.43 -5.02 13.50
C SER A 126 -14.70 -5.49 14.75
N TYR A 127 -13.39 -5.60 14.70
CA TYR A 127 -12.59 -5.82 15.91
C TYR A 127 -12.19 -4.46 16.50
N TYR A 128 -13.02 -3.93 17.41
CA TYR A 128 -12.84 -2.61 18.04
C TYR A 128 -12.61 -1.48 17.02
N GLY A 129 -13.31 -1.53 15.89
CA GLY A 129 -13.22 -0.57 14.80
C GLY A 129 -12.27 -0.97 13.68
N LEU A 130 -11.50 -2.07 13.81
CA LEU A 130 -10.73 -2.64 12.71
C LEU A 130 -11.67 -3.41 11.78
N ASP A 131 -11.67 -3.05 10.51
CA ASP A 131 -12.44 -3.71 9.45
C ASP A 131 -11.67 -4.89 8.83
N LYS A 132 -10.36 -4.72 8.58
CA LYS A 132 -9.53 -5.69 7.86
C LYS A 132 -8.15 -5.87 8.48
N LEU A 133 -7.72 -7.12 8.50
CA LEU A 133 -6.44 -7.55 9.04
C LEU A 133 -5.71 -8.45 8.04
N ASN A 134 -4.44 -8.20 7.82
CA ASN A 134 -3.58 -9.10 7.04
C ASN A 134 -2.69 -9.90 7.97
N LEU A 135 -2.64 -11.21 7.76
CA LEU A 135 -1.76 -12.13 8.47
C LEU A 135 -0.67 -12.59 7.50
N ASN A 136 0.48 -11.94 7.55
CA ASN A 136 1.58 -12.22 6.64
C ASN A 136 2.42 -13.39 7.17
N ASN A 137 2.64 -14.41 6.33
CA ASN A 137 3.39 -15.63 6.69
C ASN A 137 4.91 -15.42 6.80
N ILE A 138 5.42 -14.28 6.35
CA ILE A 138 6.83 -13.86 6.41
C ILE A 138 7.80 -14.86 5.70
N ILE A 139 7.28 -15.64 4.73
CA ILE A 139 8.04 -16.74 4.11
C ILE A 139 9.28 -16.26 3.32
N GLN A 140 9.25 -15.01 2.82
CA GLN A 140 10.33 -14.42 2.01
C GLN A 140 11.36 -13.65 2.85
N ASP A 141 11.15 -13.53 4.16
CA ASP A 141 12.06 -12.82 5.07
C ASP A 141 12.63 -13.75 6.16
N ASN A 142 13.83 -14.23 5.95
CA ASN A 142 14.53 -15.08 6.94
C ASN A 142 14.83 -14.38 8.28
N THR A 143 14.68 -13.06 8.34
CA THR A 143 14.86 -12.29 9.58
C THR A 143 13.58 -12.13 10.38
N TYR A 144 12.43 -12.28 9.73
CA TYR A 144 11.07 -11.98 10.23
C TYR A 144 10.86 -10.53 10.63
N MET A 145 11.75 -9.59 10.24
CA MET A 145 11.77 -8.23 10.78
C MET A 145 11.59 -7.13 9.73
N LYS A 146 11.66 -7.43 8.43
CA LYS A 146 11.72 -6.38 7.40
C LYS A 146 10.46 -5.53 7.35
N ASP A 147 9.28 -6.16 7.20
CA ASP A 147 8.00 -5.45 7.22
C ASP A 147 7.82 -4.69 8.54
N PHE A 148 8.02 -5.39 9.67
CA PHE A 148 7.86 -4.82 11.00
C PHE A 148 8.71 -3.56 11.20
N LEU A 149 10.02 -3.66 10.93
CA LEU A 149 10.92 -2.52 11.11
C LEU A 149 10.68 -1.40 10.11
N SER A 150 10.25 -1.72 8.88
CA SER A 150 9.94 -0.72 7.86
C SER A 150 8.71 0.10 8.26
N TYR A 151 7.63 -0.53 8.71
CA TYR A 151 6.44 0.21 9.17
C TYR A 151 6.72 1.04 10.42
N GLN A 152 7.51 0.49 11.38
CA GLN A 152 7.94 1.26 12.55
C GLN A 152 8.78 2.50 12.15
N LEU A 153 9.68 2.34 11.18
CA LEU A 153 10.50 3.44 10.67
C LEU A 153 9.65 4.48 9.93
N MET A 154 8.69 4.05 9.10
CA MET A 154 7.75 4.93 8.40
C MET A 154 6.97 5.77 9.40
N ALA A 155 6.38 5.15 10.42
CA ALA A 155 5.65 5.86 11.46
C ALA A 155 6.57 6.83 12.24
N ALA A 156 7.79 6.42 12.57
CA ALA A 156 8.76 7.29 13.24
C ALA A 156 9.23 8.47 12.37
N ALA A 157 9.20 8.33 11.05
CA ALA A 157 9.49 9.42 10.10
C ALA A 157 8.29 10.35 9.87
N GLY A 158 7.11 10.04 10.42
CA GLY A 158 5.89 10.82 10.27
C GLY A 158 5.02 10.43 9.06
N ALA A 159 5.34 9.34 8.36
CA ALA A 159 4.47 8.81 7.31
C ALA A 159 3.32 8.01 7.93
N ALA A 160 2.12 8.17 7.40
CA ALA A 160 1.01 7.29 7.74
C ALA A 160 1.34 5.86 7.29
N ALA A 161 1.46 4.94 8.24
CA ALA A 161 1.85 3.56 7.99
C ALA A 161 0.90 2.59 8.68
N PRO A 162 0.70 1.39 8.13
CA PRO A 162 -0.06 0.35 8.79
C PRO A 162 0.54 0.00 10.15
N LEU A 163 -0.31 -0.22 11.14
CA LEU A 163 0.10 -0.84 12.39
C LEU A 163 0.43 -2.31 12.13
N CYS A 164 1.40 -2.83 12.87
CA CYS A 164 1.75 -4.24 12.79
C CYS A 164 2.26 -4.78 14.14
N SER A 165 1.99 -6.06 14.38
CA SER A 165 2.44 -6.79 15.56
C SER A 165 2.67 -8.26 15.22
N TYR A 166 3.48 -8.95 16.01
CA TYR A 166 3.61 -10.39 15.86
C TYR A 166 2.45 -11.12 16.53
N VAL A 167 1.95 -12.13 15.83
CA VAL A 167 0.88 -13.00 16.33
C VAL A 167 1.27 -14.46 16.21
N TRP A 168 0.94 -15.25 17.24
CA TRP A 168 0.99 -16.69 17.17
C TRP A 168 -0.37 -17.21 16.77
N ILE A 169 -0.43 -17.87 15.62
CA ILE A 169 -1.68 -18.44 15.10
C ILE A 169 -1.82 -19.87 15.58
N THR A 170 -3.01 -20.21 16.07
CA THR A 170 -3.51 -21.58 16.21
C THR A 170 -4.71 -21.78 15.32
N VAL A 171 -5.04 -23.01 15.01
CA VAL A 171 -6.22 -23.40 14.24
C VAL A 171 -6.95 -24.47 15.01
N ASN A 172 -8.18 -24.20 15.43
CA ASN A 172 -8.94 -25.10 16.31
C ASN A 172 -8.15 -25.55 17.54
N GLY A 173 -7.32 -24.65 18.08
CA GLY A 173 -6.44 -24.89 19.23
C GLY A 173 -5.12 -25.60 18.94
N GLU A 174 -4.84 -26.00 17.69
CA GLU A 174 -3.57 -26.63 17.31
C GLU A 174 -2.59 -25.58 16.77
N ASP A 175 -1.30 -25.68 17.12
CA ASP A 175 -0.26 -24.73 16.72
C ASP A 175 -0.12 -24.65 15.19
N TRP A 176 -0.21 -23.41 14.64
CA TRP A 176 0.01 -23.13 13.24
C TRP A 176 1.32 -22.36 12.99
N GLY A 177 1.60 -21.33 13.79
CA GLY A 177 2.90 -20.67 13.81
C GLY A 177 2.87 -19.15 13.89
N LEU A 178 4.07 -18.57 13.80
CA LEU A 178 4.28 -17.12 13.90
C LEU A 178 3.95 -16.41 12.59
N TYR A 179 3.18 -15.32 12.68
CA TYR A 179 2.82 -14.43 11.59
C TYR A 179 3.03 -12.98 11.99
N LEU A 180 3.07 -12.08 11.01
CA LEU A 180 2.94 -10.65 11.22
C LEU A 180 1.51 -10.23 10.90
N ALA A 181 0.79 -9.78 11.90
CA ALA A 181 -0.48 -9.09 11.74
C ALA A 181 -0.21 -7.66 11.25
N VAL A 182 -0.84 -7.26 10.16
CA VAL A 182 -0.70 -5.94 9.55
C VAL A 182 -2.09 -5.36 9.32
N GLU A 183 -2.33 -4.15 9.81
CA GLU A 183 -3.55 -3.39 9.60
C GLU A 183 -3.90 -3.31 8.10
N GLY A 184 -5.18 -3.50 7.74
CA GLY A 184 -5.64 -3.25 6.39
C GLY A 184 -5.59 -1.77 6.07
N VAL A 185 -5.00 -1.39 4.93
CA VAL A 185 -5.03 0.01 4.48
C VAL A 185 -6.36 0.23 3.76
N GLU A 186 -7.40 0.45 4.55
CA GLU A 186 -8.79 0.67 4.14
C GLU A 186 -9.46 1.67 5.12
N GLU A 187 -10.77 1.61 5.35
CA GLU A 187 -11.50 2.64 6.09
C GLU A 187 -11.00 2.86 7.52
N SER A 188 -10.73 1.79 8.28
CA SER A 188 -10.23 1.90 9.66
C SER A 188 -8.88 2.60 9.73
N PHE A 189 -7.99 2.32 8.78
CA PHE A 189 -6.71 2.98 8.65
C PHE A 189 -6.87 4.48 8.33
N LEU A 190 -7.77 4.82 7.39
CA LEU A 190 -8.04 6.21 7.03
C LEU A 190 -8.61 6.98 8.22
N LEU A 191 -9.60 6.39 8.91
CA LEU A 191 -10.22 6.98 10.08
C LEU A 191 -9.20 7.19 11.21
N ARG A 192 -8.28 6.24 11.44
CA ARG A 192 -7.23 6.34 12.45
C ARG A 192 -6.21 7.44 12.13
N ASN A 193 -5.80 7.60 10.87
CA ASN A 193 -4.75 8.56 10.50
C ASN A 193 -5.30 9.94 10.19
N TYR A 194 -6.48 10.03 9.54
CA TYR A 194 -6.99 11.29 8.98
C TYR A 194 -8.31 11.75 9.62
N GLY A 195 -8.95 10.93 10.45
CA GLY A 195 -10.23 11.27 11.07
C GLY A 195 -11.42 10.95 10.17
N THR A 196 -12.59 11.52 10.48
CA THR A 196 -13.86 11.22 9.78
C THR A 196 -14.03 11.92 8.43
N ASP A 197 -13.13 12.84 8.09
CA ASP A 197 -13.14 13.63 6.86
C ASP A 197 -11.91 13.28 6.00
N TYR A 198 -11.64 11.98 5.88
CA TYR A 198 -10.55 11.48 5.06
C TYR A 198 -10.90 11.56 3.58
N GLY A 199 -9.88 11.72 2.75
CA GLY A 199 -10.00 11.74 1.29
C GLY A 199 -10.14 10.35 0.66
N GLU A 200 -9.90 10.27 -0.64
CA GLU A 200 -10.03 9.04 -1.41
C GLU A 200 -8.75 8.20 -1.37
N LEU A 201 -8.91 6.89 -1.37
CA LEU A 201 -7.83 5.92 -1.32
C LEU A 201 -7.82 5.01 -2.53
N TYR A 202 -6.66 4.90 -3.16
CA TYR A 202 -6.45 4.05 -4.32
C TYR A 202 -5.27 3.11 -4.08
N LYS A 203 -5.33 1.93 -4.68
CA LYS A 203 -4.20 1.00 -4.76
C LYS A 203 -3.81 0.78 -6.21
N PRO A 204 -3.07 1.71 -6.84
CA PRO A 204 -2.67 1.57 -8.23
C PRO A 204 -1.94 0.25 -8.46
N ASP A 205 -2.39 -0.52 -9.45
CA ASP A 205 -1.80 -1.80 -9.78
C ASP A 205 -1.82 -2.02 -11.29
N SER A 206 -0.65 -2.02 -11.90
CA SER A 206 -0.50 -2.33 -13.34
C SER A 206 -0.36 -3.82 -13.61
N MET A 207 -0.25 -4.61 -12.56
CA MET A 207 -0.08 -6.04 -12.66
C MET A 207 -1.44 -6.74 -12.77
N GLU A 208 -2.23 -6.44 -13.80
CA GLU A 208 -3.17 -7.41 -14.35
C GLU A 208 -2.42 -8.66 -14.87
N MET A 209 -1.59 -9.22 -14.03
CA MET A 209 -1.14 -10.59 -14.20
C MET A 209 -2.15 -11.48 -13.52
N GLY A 210 -3.35 -11.54 -14.16
CA GLY A 210 -4.22 -12.68 -13.99
C GLY A 210 -5.06 -12.75 -12.72
N GLY A 211 -5.66 -11.66 -12.27
CA GLY A 211 -6.77 -11.65 -11.30
C GLY A 211 -8.13 -11.85 -11.96
N GLY A 212 -8.20 -12.31 -13.18
CA GLY A 212 -9.40 -12.67 -13.93
C GLY A 212 -9.38 -14.14 -14.30
N ARG A 213 -10.12 -14.97 -13.59
CA ARG A 213 -10.60 -16.29 -14.02
C ARG A 213 -9.73 -17.04 -15.05
N GLY A 214 -8.79 -17.83 -14.57
CA GLY A 214 -8.36 -19.04 -15.26
C GLY A 214 -7.51 -18.83 -16.49
N ASN A 215 -6.25 -18.57 -16.31
CA ASN A 215 -5.21 -19.30 -17.04
C ASN A 215 -3.85 -19.03 -16.36
N GLY A 216 -3.29 -20.02 -15.70
CA GLY A 216 -2.07 -19.91 -14.92
C GLY A 216 -0.86 -19.54 -15.78
N GLY A 217 -0.55 -18.25 -15.84
CA GLY A 217 0.74 -17.74 -16.24
C GLY A 217 1.43 -17.22 -14.99
N GLY A 218 1.99 -18.11 -14.17
CA GLY A 218 2.76 -17.73 -13.00
C GLY A 218 3.93 -16.86 -13.38
N PHE A 219 4.24 -15.88 -12.54
CA PHE A 219 5.49 -15.11 -12.59
C PHE A 219 6.65 -16.10 -12.55
N ASP A 220 7.43 -16.13 -13.63
CA ASP A 220 8.56 -17.04 -13.77
C ASP A 220 9.76 -16.44 -13.01
N MET A 221 9.93 -16.89 -11.76
CA MET A 221 11.04 -16.49 -10.91
C MET A 221 12.40 -16.85 -11.53
N ASP A 222 12.48 -17.89 -12.34
CA ASP A 222 13.70 -18.29 -12.99
C ASP A 222 14.05 -17.28 -14.11
N GLN A 223 13.05 -16.76 -14.81
CA GLN A 223 13.22 -15.72 -15.84
C GLN A 223 13.56 -14.35 -15.22
N PHE A 224 13.01 -14.07 -14.03
CA PHE A 224 13.36 -12.88 -13.24
C PHE A 224 14.81 -12.96 -12.73
N GLN A 225 15.24 -14.12 -12.26
CA GLN A 225 16.58 -14.36 -11.75
C GLN A 225 17.64 -14.35 -12.87
N GLU A 226 17.34 -14.91 -14.05
CA GLU A 226 18.24 -14.86 -15.23
C GLU A 226 18.48 -13.43 -15.73
N ARG A 227 17.52 -12.51 -15.57
CA ARG A 227 17.67 -11.09 -15.97
C ARG A 227 18.56 -10.30 -15.03
N PHE A 228 18.54 -10.59 -13.73
CA PHE A 228 19.48 -10.00 -12.77
C PHE A 228 20.90 -10.54 -12.92
N GLU A 229 21.05 -11.76 -13.43
CA GLU A 229 22.38 -12.35 -13.68
C GLU A 229 23.05 -11.82 -14.95
N ASN A 230 22.29 -11.21 -15.87
CA ASN A 230 22.78 -10.77 -17.18
C ASN A 230 23.14 -9.28 -17.31
N ASP A 231 23.29 -8.52 -16.21
CA ASP A 231 23.84 -7.14 -16.17
C ASP A 231 23.18 -6.11 -17.14
N GLU A 232 21.89 -6.26 -17.49
CA GLU A 232 21.16 -5.29 -18.32
C GLU A 232 20.47 -4.18 -17.51
N PHE A 233 21.10 -3.67 -16.46
CA PHE A 233 20.58 -2.52 -15.72
C PHE A 233 21.37 -1.26 -16.10
N SER A 234 20.91 -0.54 -17.11
CA SER A 234 21.39 0.81 -17.41
C SER A 234 20.43 1.85 -16.86
N LEU A 235 20.91 2.68 -15.94
CA LEU A 235 20.21 3.88 -15.49
C LEU A 235 19.95 4.82 -16.68
N PRO A 236 18.78 5.54 -16.72
CA PRO A 236 18.54 6.54 -17.76
C PRO A 236 19.62 7.62 -17.73
N GLU A 237 20.18 7.94 -18.90
CA GLU A 237 21.13 9.04 -19.06
C GLU A 237 20.45 10.37 -18.72
N GLY A 238 20.87 11.02 -17.64
CA GLY A 238 20.45 12.39 -17.33
C GLY A 238 20.33 12.75 -15.85
N THR A 239 20.63 11.89 -14.91
CA THR A 239 20.65 12.26 -13.49
C THR A 239 22.05 12.74 -13.08
N ASP A 240 22.24 14.05 -13.04
CA ASP A 240 23.39 14.69 -12.36
C ASP A 240 23.29 14.42 -10.85
N VAL A 241 24.17 13.55 -10.34
CA VAL A 241 24.34 13.32 -8.91
C VAL A 241 25.33 14.38 -8.36
N PRO A 242 24.96 15.24 -7.41
CA PRO A 242 25.92 16.14 -6.80
C PRO A 242 26.80 15.40 -5.79
N GLY A 243 28.11 15.43 -5.97
CA GLY A 243 29.09 15.14 -4.93
C GLY A 243 30.04 13.99 -5.21
N GLU A 244 31.06 14.25 -6.01
CA GLU A 244 32.27 13.42 -6.11
C GLU A 244 33.06 13.45 -4.79
N GLY A 245 33.01 12.32 -4.06
CA GLY A 245 34.09 11.95 -3.16
C GLY A 245 34.92 10.89 -3.85
N GLU A 246 36.19 11.14 -4.09
CA GLU A 246 37.14 10.22 -4.72
C GLU A 246 37.10 8.83 -4.08
N PHE A 247 36.54 7.86 -4.83
CA PHE A 247 36.75 6.45 -4.57
C PHE A 247 37.69 5.91 -5.65
N SER A 248 38.96 5.72 -5.28
CA SER A 248 39.93 5.08 -6.15
C SER A 248 39.82 3.56 -6.04
N PRO A 249 39.49 2.83 -7.12
CA PRO A 249 39.55 1.37 -7.09
C PRO A 249 41.04 0.88 -7.13
N PRO A 250 41.32 -0.30 -6.56
CA PRO A 250 42.67 -0.86 -6.62
C PRO A 250 43.05 -1.26 -8.05
N GLU A 251 44.26 -0.92 -8.42
CA GLU A 251 44.84 -1.20 -9.74
C GLU A 251 44.95 -2.70 -10.05
N GLY A 252 44.51 -3.08 -11.24
CA GLY A 252 44.92 -4.31 -11.92
C GLY A 252 43.79 -5.13 -12.50
N GLU A 253 43.38 -4.79 -13.75
CA GLU A 253 43.23 -5.73 -14.86
C GLU A 253 42.64 -5.00 -16.08
N GLU A 254 43.31 -5.21 -17.23
CA GLU A 254 43.05 -4.55 -18.50
C GLU A 254 41.76 -5.02 -19.15
N MET A 255 40.94 -4.06 -19.61
CA MET A 255 39.73 -4.29 -20.43
C MET A 255 40.13 -4.39 -21.93
N PRO A 256 39.53 -5.33 -22.70
CA PRO A 256 39.70 -5.35 -24.15
C PRO A 256 38.80 -4.31 -24.83
N ALA A 257 39.37 -3.68 -25.86
CA ALA A 257 38.77 -2.61 -26.65
C ALA A 257 37.85 -3.12 -27.76
N GLU A 258 36.79 -2.31 -27.99
CA GLU A 258 36.10 -2.03 -29.25
C GLU A 258 35.32 -3.15 -29.99
N GLY A 259 33.99 -2.97 -30.00
CA GLY A 259 33.10 -3.43 -31.06
C GLY A 259 32.01 -2.39 -31.31
N GLY A 260 32.18 -1.59 -32.37
CA GLY A 260 31.28 -0.52 -32.76
C GLY A 260 29.92 -1.05 -33.23
N PHE A 261 28.85 -0.38 -32.83
CA PHE A 261 27.51 -0.54 -33.39
C PHE A 261 27.09 0.72 -34.14
N ASP A 262 26.70 0.49 -35.37
CA ASP A 262 26.29 1.43 -36.42
C ASP A 262 24.94 2.07 -36.10
N ARG A 263 24.87 3.41 -36.19
CA ARG A 263 23.65 4.20 -36.05
C ARG A 263 22.88 4.21 -37.36
N GLY A 264 21.78 3.49 -37.43
CA GLY A 264 20.76 3.65 -38.47
C GLY A 264 19.75 4.75 -38.14
N GLU A 265 19.75 5.84 -38.89
CA GLU A 265 18.70 6.86 -38.91
C GLU A 265 17.37 6.27 -39.44
N GLY A 266 16.26 6.49 -38.71
CA GLY A 266 14.95 6.10 -39.17
C GLY A 266 13.84 6.80 -38.40
N GLY A 267 13.19 7.72 -39.12
CA GLY A 267 12.21 8.72 -38.74
C GLY A 267 11.01 8.30 -37.91
N PHE A 268 10.56 9.25 -37.14
CA PHE A 268 9.27 9.28 -36.45
C PHE A 268 8.12 9.42 -37.45
N GLY A 269 7.14 8.56 -37.36
CA GLY A 269 5.90 8.66 -38.11
C GLY A 269 4.88 7.61 -37.74
N GLY A 270 4.01 7.93 -36.82
CA GLY A 270 2.58 7.68 -36.79
C GLY A 270 2.01 6.28 -36.67
N ARG A 271 1.11 6.16 -35.72
CA ARG A 271 -0.07 5.28 -35.66
C ARG A 271 0.03 3.93 -34.97
N GLY A 272 -0.63 3.90 -33.84
CA GLY A 272 -1.55 2.84 -33.40
C GLY A 272 -1.03 1.41 -33.52
N GLY A 273 -0.73 0.79 -32.43
CA GLY A 273 -0.49 -0.63 -32.43
C GLY A 273 -0.07 -1.13 -31.06
N MET A 274 -0.92 -1.93 -30.50
CA MET A 274 -0.63 -2.91 -29.46
C MET A 274 0.84 -3.33 -29.52
N GLY A 275 1.57 -3.17 -28.46
CA GLY A 275 2.94 -3.66 -28.43
C GLY A 275 3.56 -3.52 -27.05
N GLY A 276 3.28 -4.49 -26.19
CA GLY A 276 4.27 -5.07 -25.30
C GLY A 276 5.02 -4.13 -24.36
N GLY A 277 4.40 -3.66 -23.30
CA GLY A 277 5.11 -3.18 -22.13
C GLY A 277 5.76 -4.34 -21.40
N MET A 278 7.02 -4.63 -21.72
CA MET A 278 7.84 -5.42 -20.84
C MET A 278 8.46 -4.50 -19.81
N MET A 279 8.11 -4.68 -18.54
CA MET A 279 8.75 -4.08 -17.36
C MET A 279 8.82 -2.55 -17.36
N GLY A 280 7.70 -1.94 -17.09
CA GLY A 280 7.52 -0.52 -16.78
C GLY A 280 6.04 -0.35 -16.54
N GLY A 281 5.62 0.14 -15.39
CA GLY A 281 4.22 0.41 -15.12
C GLY A 281 3.57 1.23 -16.22
N SER A 282 2.27 1.14 -16.36
CA SER A 282 1.49 2.05 -17.21
C SER A 282 1.63 3.50 -16.72
N SER A 283 1.34 4.48 -17.60
CA SER A 283 1.50 5.90 -17.26
C SER A 283 0.70 6.32 -16.02
N ASP A 284 -0.46 5.73 -15.79
CA ASP A 284 -1.31 6.00 -14.62
C ASP A 284 -0.67 5.52 -13.32
N VAL A 285 -0.15 4.30 -13.24
CA VAL A 285 0.55 3.84 -12.01
C VAL A 285 1.88 4.54 -11.78
N LEU A 286 2.48 5.12 -12.83
CA LEU A 286 3.62 6.02 -12.75
C LEU A 286 3.21 7.43 -12.26
N LEU A 287 1.92 7.68 -12.07
CA LEU A 287 1.34 8.98 -11.71
C LEU A 287 1.69 10.07 -12.72
N VAL A 288 1.65 9.71 -14.01
CA VAL A 288 1.93 10.62 -15.13
C VAL A 288 0.62 11.03 -15.78
N TYR A 289 0.37 12.36 -15.87
CA TYR A 289 -0.78 12.88 -16.59
C TYR A 289 -0.73 12.50 -18.07
N THR A 290 -1.83 12.00 -18.59
CA THR A 290 -1.99 11.60 -20.01
C THR A 290 -3.00 12.48 -20.72
N ASP A 291 -4.21 12.53 -20.23
CA ASP A 291 -5.36 13.30 -20.72
C ASP A 291 -6.47 13.33 -19.65
N ASP A 292 -7.65 13.87 -19.98
CA ASP A 292 -8.79 13.98 -19.05
C ASP A 292 -9.77 12.79 -19.16
N ASP A 293 -9.40 11.72 -19.85
CA ASP A 293 -10.24 10.52 -19.97
C ASP A 293 -10.00 9.57 -18.80
N TYR A 294 -11.06 9.20 -18.08
CA TYR A 294 -10.98 8.29 -16.94
C TYR A 294 -10.40 6.92 -17.30
N ASP A 295 -10.64 6.46 -18.53
CA ASP A 295 -10.12 5.18 -19.03
C ASP A 295 -8.57 5.18 -19.10
N SER A 296 -7.95 6.35 -19.21
CA SER A 296 -6.48 6.50 -19.17
C SER A 296 -5.88 6.27 -17.78
N TYR A 297 -6.72 6.19 -16.73
CA TYR A 297 -6.34 5.99 -15.32
C TYR A 297 -7.05 4.77 -14.71
N ALA A 298 -7.43 3.80 -15.53
CA ALA A 298 -8.19 2.63 -15.11
C ALA A 298 -7.48 1.84 -14.00
N ASN A 299 -6.14 1.70 -14.04
CA ASN A 299 -5.39 1.01 -12.99
C ASN A 299 -5.39 1.74 -11.63
N ILE A 300 -5.74 3.01 -11.59
CA ILE A 300 -5.97 3.75 -10.34
C ILE A 300 -7.44 3.59 -9.92
N PHE A 301 -8.39 3.94 -10.81
CA PHE A 301 -9.79 4.06 -10.46
C PHE A 301 -10.48 2.72 -10.21
N ASP A 302 -10.13 1.67 -10.96
CA ASP A 302 -10.70 0.32 -10.77
C ASP A 302 -10.16 -0.34 -9.48
N ASN A 303 -9.08 0.19 -8.92
CA ASN A 303 -8.49 -0.25 -7.66
C ASN A 303 -8.74 0.72 -6.49
N ALA A 304 -9.78 1.56 -6.59
CA ALA A 304 -10.22 2.41 -5.49
C ALA A 304 -10.65 1.57 -4.27
N LYS A 305 -10.36 2.08 -3.07
CA LYS A 305 -10.72 1.47 -1.78
C LYS A 305 -11.84 2.22 -1.08
N THR A 306 -12.19 3.40 -1.59
CA THR A 306 -13.28 4.25 -1.15
C THR A 306 -14.30 4.42 -2.26
N ASP A 307 -15.46 5.00 -1.96
CA ASP A 307 -16.54 5.27 -2.92
C ASP A 307 -16.22 6.54 -3.73
N VAL A 308 -15.51 6.39 -4.84
CA VAL A 308 -15.00 7.49 -5.66
C VAL A 308 -16.05 8.03 -6.63
N SER A 309 -16.36 9.31 -6.53
CA SER A 309 -17.23 10.03 -7.47
C SER A 309 -16.45 10.59 -8.68
N ASN A 310 -17.17 11.08 -9.70
CA ASN A 310 -16.53 11.75 -10.83
C ASN A 310 -15.76 13.02 -10.40
N ALA A 311 -16.26 13.75 -9.37
CA ALA A 311 -15.57 14.93 -8.87
C ALA A 311 -14.23 14.60 -8.21
N ASP A 312 -14.14 13.41 -7.57
CA ASP A 312 -12.89 12.91 -6.99
C ASP A 312 -11.90 12.51 -8.08
N LYS A 313 -12.40 11.86 -9.14
CA LYS A 313 -11.59 11.52 -10.33
C LYS A 313 -11.04 12.76 -11.02
N ASP A 314 -11.89 13.79 -11.20
CA ASP A 314 -11.48 15.06 -11.79
C ASP A 314 -10.35 15.71 -10.95
N ARG A 315 -10.49 15.75 -9.60
CA ARG A 315 -9.45 16.32 -8.72
C ARG A 315 -8.13 15.56 -8.82
N LEU A 316 -8.18 14.22 -8.87
CA LEU A 316 -6.97 13.42 -9.02
C LEU A 316 -6.26 13.70 -10.36
N ILE A 317 -7.02 13.77 -11.47
CA ILE A 317 -6.47 14.09 -12.79
C ILE A 317 -5.88 15.50 -12.81
N ASP A 318 -6.60 16.49 -12.24
CA ASP A 318 -6.12 17.88 -12.13
C ASP A 318 -4.80 17.95 -11.32
N ALA A 319 -4.70 17.17 -10.24
CA ALA A 319 -3.47 17.11 -9.44
C ALA A 319 -2.31 16.48 -10.22
N LEU A 320 -2.55 15.41 -10.97
CA LEU A 320 -1.53 14.79 -11.85
C LEU A 320 -1.10 15.76 -12.97
N GLN A 321 -2.03 16.52 -13.54
CA GLN A 321 -1.73 17.54 -14.55
C GLN A 321 -0.84 18.63 -13.96
N ALA A 322 -1.23 19.19 -12.81
CA ALA A 322 -0.47 20.24 -12.13
C ALA A 322 0.96 19.78 -11.78
N LEU A 323 1.09 18.54 -11.31
CA LEU A 323 2.39 17.91 -11.03
C LEU A 323 3.25 17.78 -12.29
N GLY A 324 2.65 17.35 -13.41
CA GLY A 324 3.34 17.17 -14.70
C GLY A 324 3.74 18.47 -15.38
N GLU A 325 2.97 19.56 -15.20
CA GLU A 325 3.26 20.88 -15.77
C GLU A 325 4.36 21.64 -15.02
N GLY A 326 4.81 21.14 -13.85
CA GLY A 326 5.88 21.75 -13.06
C GLY A 326 5.46 23.05 -12.38
N GLY A 327 4.20 23.14 -11.94
CA GLY A 327 3.66 24.20 -11.09
C GLY A 327 4.23 24.15 -9.66
N ASP A 328 3.60 24.86 -8.75
CA ASP A 328 3.94 24.74 -7.31
C ASP A 328 3.44 23.37 -6.82
N VAL A 329 4.36 22.51 -6.45
CA VAL A 329 4.06 21.15 -6.01
C VAL A 329 3.13 21.14 -4.79
N SER A 330 3.16 22.20 -3.97
CA SER A 330 2.29 22.34 -2.80
C SER A 330 0.80 22.52 -3.15
N ASP A 331 0.47 22.81 -4.41
CA ASP A 331 -0.91 22.93 -4.85
C ASP A 331 -1.56 21.58 -5.19
N CYS A 332 -0.74 20.52 -5.35
CA CYS A 332 -1.21 19.19 -5.76
C CYS A 332 -0.64 18.02 -4.95
N VAL A 333 0.29 18.28 -4.03
CA VAL A 333 0.93 17.24 -3.21
C VAL A 333 0.98 17.67 -1.75
N ASP A 334 0.62 16.77 -0.84
CA ASP A 334 0.96 16.90 0.57
C ASP A 334 2.47 16.65 0.75
N ILE A 335 3.23 17.74 0.68
CA ILE A 335 4.70 17.71 0.68
C ILE A 335 5.25 17.06 1.94
N GLU A 336 4.68 17.34 3.11
CA GLU A 336 5.19 16.81 4.38
C GLU A 336 5.01 15.30 4.44
N SER A 337 3.84 14.80 4.08
CA SER A 337 3.53 13.38 4.02
C SER A 337 4.42 12.65 3.01
N VAL A 338 4.55 13.19 1.79
CA VAL A 338 5.35 12.59 0.73
C VAL A 338 6.85 12.58 1.05
N ILE A 339 7.39 13.64 1.67
CA ILE A 339 8.78 13.66 2.13
C ILE A 339 9.00 12.60 3.21
N SER A 340 8.11 12.52 4.21
CA SER A 340 8.18 11.52 5.29
C SER A 340 8.20 10.11 4.72
N TYR A 341 7.31 9.82 3.76
CA TYR A 341 7.28 8.54 3.04
C TYR A 341 8.61 8.25 2.34
N PHE A 342 9.09 9.14 1.45
CA PHE A 342 10.28 8.87 0.64
C PHE A 342 11.57 8.84 1.45
N VAL A 343 11.68 9.57 2.55
CA VAL A 343 12.84 9.51 3.45
C VAL A 343 12.99 8.10 4.01
N ALA A 344 11.94 7.54 4.59
CA ALA A 344 11.98 6.20 5.16
C ALA A 344 12.05 5.13 4.07
N HIS A 345 11.28 5.27 2.98
CA HIS A 345 11.25 4.35 1.85
C HIS A 345 12.63 4.15 1.22
N ASN A 346 13.33 5.26 0.91
CA ASN A 346 14.67 5.19 0.32
C ASN A 346 15.70 4.66 1.32
N PHE A 347 15.55 4.95 2.62
CA PHE A 347 16.45 4.43 3.64
C PHE A 347 16.40 2.90 3.73
N VAL A 348 15.19 2.31 3.66
CA VAL A 348 15.04 0.85 3.71
C VAL A 348 15.31 0.17 2.38
N CYS A 349 15.55 0.93 1.30
CA CYS A 349 15.88 0.41 -0.04
C CYS A 349 14.85 -0.63 -0.52
N ASN A 350 13.56 -0.31 -0.45
CA ASN A 350 12.52 -1.18 -0.99
C ASN A 350 12.32 -0.88 -2.49
N PHE A 351 12.92 -1.70 -3.36
CA PHE A 351 12.76 -1.56 -4.81
C PHE A 351 11.58 -2.37 -5.39
N ASP A 352 10.85 -3.08 -4.54
CA ASP A 352 9.59 -3.74 -4.88
C ASP A 352 8.40 -2.82 -4.56
N SER A 353 8.43 -1.60 -5.10
CA SER A 353 7.51 -0.53 -4.79
C SER A 353 7.52 0.54 -5.89
N TYR A 354 6.91 1.71 -5.64
CA TYR A 354 6.85 2.85 -6.57
C TYR A 354 8.21 3.25 -7.16
N THR A 355 9.28 3.20 -6.39
CA THR A 355 10.64 3.54 -6.87
C THR A 355 11.35 2.38 -7.61
N GLY A 356 10.71 1.23 -7.69
CA GLY A 356 11.25 0.05 -8.38
C GLY A 356 10.85 -0.05 -9.84
N SER A 357 11.23 -1.15 -10.47
CA SER A 357 10.94 -1.40 -11.89
C SER A 357 9.51 -1.90 -12.14
N MET A 358 8.82 -2.41 -11.11
CA MET A 358 7.48 -3.00 -11.23
C MET A 358 6.37 -2.02 -10.91
N ILE A 359 6.66 -0.95 -10.16
CA ILE A 359 5.77 0.16 -9.82
C ILE A 359 4.42 -0.34 -9.25
N HIS A 360 4.51 -0.95 -8.09
CA HIS A 360 3.38 -1.46 -7.31
C HIS A 360 3.68 -1.34 -5.80
N ASN A 361 2.93 -2.00 -4.93
CA ASN A 361 3.15 -2.00 -3.48
C ASN A 361 3.19 -0.59 -2.86
N TYR A 362 2.26 0.26 -3.29
CA TYR A 362 1.97 1.54 -2.64
C TYR A 362 0.47 1.83 -2.71
N TYR A 363 0.00 2.69 -1.84
CA TYR A 363 -1.31 3.30 -1.96
C TYR A 363 -1.15 4.78 -2.28
N LEU A 364 -2.11 5.31 -3.03
CA LEU A 364 -2.25 6.73 -3.33
C LEU A 364 -3.47 7.25 -2.57
N CYS A 365 -3.29 8.32 -1.81
CA CYS A 365 -4.37 9.04 -1.15
C CYS A 365 -4.53 10.41 -1.85
N GLU A 366 -5.77 10.79 -2.13
CA GLU A 366 -6.17 12.10 -2.64
C GLU A 366 -7.10 12.75 -1.62
N ASP A 367 -6.73 13.90 -1.09
CA ASP A 367 -7.55 14.68 -0.17
C ASP A 367 -7.58 16.14 -0.59
N GLY A 368 -8.76 16.57 -1.07
CA GLY A 368 -8.98 17.95 -1.50
C GLY A 368 -8.07 18.45 -2.62
N GLY A 369 -7.59 17.56 -3.50
CA GLY A 369 -6.66 17.84 -4.59
C GLY A 369 -5.19 17.64 -4.23
N LEU A 370 -4.87 17.23 -3.00
CA LEU A 370 -3.52 16.93 -2.55
C LEU A 370 -3.26 15.42 -2.57
N LEU A 371 -2.21 15.03 -3.28
CA LEU A 371 -1.78 13.64 -3.37
C LEU A 371 -0.78 13.30 -2.27
N SER A 372 -0.92 12.12 -1.68
CA SER A 372 0.06 11.53 -0.77
C SER A 372 0.24 10.05 -1.03
N MET A 373 1.32 9.46 -0.52
CA MET A 373 1.65 8.05 -0.72
C MET A 373 1.72 7.31 0.62
N LEU A 374 1.19 6.07 0.63
CA LEU A 374 1.21 5.21 1.80
C LEU A 374 2.01 3.94 1.52
N PRO A 375 2.77 3.44 2.51
CA PRO A 375 3.62 2.27 2.36
C PRO A 375 2.81 0.97 2.35
N TRP A 376 3.22 0.03 1.51
CA TRP A 376 2.68 -1.31 1.49
C TRP A 376 3.72 -2.33 1.07
N ASP A 377 3.71 -3.52 1.69
CA ASP A 377 4.53 -4.70 1.40
C ASP A 377 6.04 -4.44 1.36
N TYR A 378 6.65 -4.42 2.55
CA TYR A 378 8.09 -4.16 2.74
C TYR A 378 8.88 -5.44 3.03
N ASN A 379 8.34 -6.61 2.72
CA ASN A 379 8.98 -7.90 2.94
C ASN A 379 10.32 -8.04 2.19
N LEU A 380 10.49 -7.31 1.08
CA LEU A 380 11.72 -7.24 0.29
C LEU A 380 12.59 -6.01 0.60
N ALA A 381 12.24 -5.22 1.61
CA ALA A 381 13.07 -4.10 2.07
C ALA A 381 14.50 -4.54 2.39
N SER A 382 15.47 -3.64 2.18
CA SER A 382 16.91 -3.93 2.32
C SER A 382 17.45 -5.02 1.39
N ALA A 383 16.75 -5.32 0.30
CA ALA A 383 17.14 -6.34 -0.67
C ALA A 383 18.39 -5.96 -1.50
N ALA A 384 18.94 -4.74 -1.36
CA ALA A 384 20.25 -4.36 -1.93
C ALA A 384 21.39 -5.35 -1.54
N SER A 385 21.15 -6.23 -0.56
CA SER A 385 22.07 -7.32 -0.22
C SER A 385 21.99 -8.52 -1.17
N TRP A 386 21.01 -8.61 -2.07
CA TRP A 386 20.90 -9.77 -2.99
C TRP A 386 21.95 -9.74 -4.08
N ALA A 387 22.22 -8.59 -4.67
CA ALA A 387 23.28 -8.44 -5.69
C ALA A 387 24.71 -8.66 -5.13
N ALA A 388 24.89 -8.56 -3.81
CA ALA A 388 26.20 -8.70 -3.17
C ALA A 388 26.51 -10.12 -2.67
N ARG A 389 25.60 -11.09 -2.80
CA ARG A 389 25.72 -12.42 -2.18
C ARG A 389 25.95 -13.59 -3.12
N THR A 390 26.19 -13.39 -4.39
CA THR A 390 26.76 -14.48 -5.19
C THR A 390 28.25 -14.63 -4.85
N PRO A 391 28.66 -15.68 -4.10
CA PRO A 391 30.08 -16.00 -4.00
C PRO A 391 30.54 -16.37 -5.41
N ARG A 392 31.37 -15.55 -6.00
CA ARG A 392 32.12 -15.97 -7.19
C ARG A 392 32.97 -17.18 -6.78
N HIS A 393 32.43 -18.37 -7.00
CA HIS A 393 33.28 -19.57 -6.97
C HIS A 393 34.28 -19.46 -8.14
N ARG A 394 35.51 -19.20 -7.79
CA ARG A 394 36.68 -19.46 -8.66
C ARG A 394 36.99 -20.95 -8.69
#